data_a9fe37d1cc1b864282949be7c38dc6f8
#
_entry.id   a9fe37d1cc1b864282949be7c38dc6f8
#
_cell.length_a   1.000
_cell.length_b   1.000
_cell.length_c   1.000
_cell.angle_alpha   90.00
_cell.angle_beta   90.00
_cell.angle_gamma   90.00
#
_symmetry.space_group_name_H-M   'P 1'
#
loop_
_entity.id
_entity.type
_entity.pdbx_description
1 polymer ?
#
loop_
_entity_poly.entity_id
_entity_poly.type
_entity_poly.pdbx_seq_one_letter_code
_entity_poly.pdbx_strand_id
1 'polypeptide(L)'
;MKNKLIFIFLDGVGLGKNVESNPFTRALMPTMFNLVGEALTNTTNVVKQNFLVKGIDACLGVEGVPQSATGQSSLFTGYNAQAFLGHHLMAYPNDQLISLINKRSIFKYANENYIKSIFANSYTDGFFKSFNTNSPNYSVTTRCVLAAKNSFNTMNDLIEGRAVHWDITNLTLQDVSNNKIPLITPFIAGENLKNLTKDHDLILYECFLPDLIGHRKDMNKSIMFLEMFDEFLNGVIHDKPENIHVLITSDHGNIEDLSFGGHSKNEVPFIFIGKEAHHFLKVRAIDEIFNAIFSKLFNTASITKLEKI
;
A
#
# COMPACT_ATOMS: atom_id res chain seq x y z
N MET A 1 -8.32 23.42 6.83
CA MET A 1 -7.31 22.47 7.40
C MET A 1 -6.51 21.88 6.23
N LYS A 2 -5.22 21.60 6.43
CA LYS A 2 -4.36 20.95 5.43
C LYS A 2 -4.84 19.51 5.19
N ASN A 3 -4.89 19.08 3.93
CA ASN A 3 -5.21 17.69 3.59
C ASN A 3 -4.12 16.75 4.13
N LYS A 4 -4.53 15.57 4.57
CA LYS A 4 -3.67 14.49 5.07
C LYS A 4 -4.06 13.20 4.36
N LEU A 5 -3.08 12.34 4.09
CA LEU A 5 -3.28 11.07 3.40
C LEU A 5 -2.74 9.91 4.21
N ILE A 6 -3.59 8.92 4.44
CA ILE A 6 -3.20 7.57 4.83
C ILE A 6 -3.19 6.73 3.56
N PHE A 7 -2.02 6.32 3.13
CA PHE A 7 -1.84 5.46 1.96
C PHE A 7 -1.58 4.03 2.44
N ILE A 8 -2.56 3.15 2.27
CA ILE A 8 -2.48 1.73 2.60
C ILE A 8 -2.10 0.98 1.32
N PHE A 9 -0.93 0.40 1.32
CA PHE A 9 -0.44 -0.43 0.25
C PHE A 9 -0.56 -1.92 0.64
N LEU A 10 -1.27 -2.69 -0.17
CA LEU A 10 -1.47 -4.13 -0.02
C LEU A 10 -0.74 -4.84 -1.15
N ASP A 11 0.30 -5.59 -0.85
CA ASP A 11 1.02 -6.39 -1.84
C ASP A 11 0.17 -7.57 -2.31
N GLY A 12 0.03 -7.74 -3.63
CA GLY A 12 -0.62 -8.91 -4.21
C GLY A 12 -2.14 -8.94 -4.12
N VAL A 13 -2.82 -7.80 -4.29
CA VAL A 13 -4.30 -7.71 -4.30
C VAL A 13 -4.81 -7.20 -5.63
N GLY A 14 -5.52 -8.05 -6.37
CA GLY A 14 -6.24 -7.69 -7.60
C GLY A 14 -7.74 -7.67 -7.41
N LEU A 15 -8.44 -7.34 -8.49
CA LEU A 15 -9.89 -7.45 -8.62
C LEU A 15 -10.22 -8.68 -9.48
N GLY A 16 -10.50 -9.80 -8.83
CA GLY A 16 -10.81 -11.07 -9.46
C GLY A 16 -12.27 -11.18 -9.90
N LYS A 17 -12.58 -12.23 -10.65
CA LYS A 17 -13.96 -12.55 -11.02
C LYS A 17 -14.79 -12.94 -9.78
N ASN A 18 -16.11 -12.84 -9.90
CA ASN A 18 -17.03 -13.36 -8.89
C ASN A 18 -17.17 -14.89 -9.03
N VAL A 19 -16.20 -15.62 -8.49
CA VAL A 19 -16.11 -17.09 -8.54
C VAL A 19 -15.61 -17.64 -7.19
N GLU A 20 -15.79 -18.95 -6.97
CA GLU A 20 -15.44 -19.60 -5.69
C GLU A 20 -13.96 -19.53 -5.31
N SER A 21 -13.06 -19.42 -6.30
CA SER A 21 -11.60 -19.27 -6.05
C SER A 21 -11.22 -17.87 -5.57
N ASN A 22 -12.15 -16.91 -5.58
CA ASN A 22 -11.92 -15.55 -5.12
C ASN A 22 -12.38 -15.39 -3.65
N PRO A 23 -11.47 -15.24 -2.68
CA PRO A 23 -11.85 -15.12 -1.27
C PRO A 23 -12.69 -13.86 -0.95
N PHE A 24 -12.59 -12.79 -1.75
CA PHE A 24 -13.42 -11.59 -1.57
C PHE A 24 -14.93 -11.87 -1.69
N THR A 25 -15.32 -12.91 -2.40
CA THR A 25 -16.74 -13.30 -2.54
C THR A 25 -17.27 -14.08 -1.34
N ARG A 26 -16.39 -14.45 -0.39
CA ARG A 26 -16.71 -15.32 0.76
C ARG A 26 -16.42 -14.66 2.11
N ALA A 27 -15.48 -13.71 2.15
CA ALA A 27 -15.08 -13.02 3.36
C ALA A 27 -16.20 -12.07 3.86
N LEU A 28 -16.39 -12.01 5.16
CA LEU A 28 -17.30 -11.05 5.80
C LEU A 28 -16.58 -9.72 6.02
N MET A 29 -16.83 -8.78 5.14
CA MET A 29 -16.20 -7.45 5.14
C MET A 29 -17.23 -6.33 5.31
N PRO A 30 -17.85 -6.18 6.49
CA PRO A 30 -18.95 -5.23 6.70
C PRO A 30 -18.54 -3.77 6.47
N THR A 31 -17.31 -3.37 6.81
CA THR A 31 -16.81 -2.01 6.58
C THR A 31 -16.72 -1.72 5.09
N MET A 32 -16.10 -2.60 4.34
CA MET A 32 -15.98 -2.46 2.89
C MET A 32 -17.35 -2.57 2.21
N PHE A 33 -18.20 -3.48 2.66
CA PHE A 33 -19.56 -3.64 2.13
C PHE A 33 -20.40 -2.36 2.31
N ASN A 34 -20.31 -1.70 3.46
CA ASN A 34 -21.00 -0.43 3.70
C ASN A 34 -20.52 0.70 2.75
N LEU A 35 -19.24 0.68 2.35
CA LEU A 35 -18.68 1.65 1.41
C LEU A 35 -19.08 1.33 -0.04
N VAL A 36 -18.95 0.08 -0.45
CA VAL A 36 -19.10 -0.38 -1.84
C VAL A 36 -20.53 -0.79 -2.18
N GLY A 37 -21.16 -1.61 -1.31
CA GLY A 37 -22.47 -2.22 -1.51
C GLY A 37 -22.43 -3.64 -2.05
N GLU A 38 -21.25 -4.16 -2.38
CA GLU A 38 -21.03 -5.51 -2.91
C GLU A 38 -19.61 -6.01 -2.58
N ALA A 39 -19.33 -7.29 -2.86
CA ALA A 39 -17.98 -7.82 -2.78
C ALA A 39 -17.07 -7.18 -3.85
N LEU A 40 -15.79 -6.97 -3.50
CA LEU A 40 -14.82 -6.44 -4.44
C LEU A 40 -14.49 -7.47 -5.54
N THR A 41 -14.81 -7.13 -6.78
CA THR A 41 -14.57 -7.96 -7.96
C THR A 41 -14.14 -7.10 -9.16
N ASN A 42 -13.82 -7.73 -10.27
CA ASN A 42 -13.41 -7.02 -11.49
C ASN A 42 -14.54 -6.20 -12.15
N THR A 43 -15.77 -6.30 -11.66
CA THR A 43 -16.90 -5.46 -12.08
C THR A 43 -17.15 -4.28 -11.17
N THR A 44 -16.48 -4.23 -10.03
CA THR A 44 -16.69 -3.18 -9.02
C THR A 44 -16.20 -1.82 -9.52
N ASN A 45 -17.13 -0.88 -9.64
CA ASN A 45 -16.85 0.51 -10.01
C ASN A 45 -17.90 1.42 -9.35
N VAL A 46 -17.55 2.00 -8.20
CA VAL A 46 -18.48 2.81 -7.41
C VAL A 46 -17.90 4.21 -7.24
N VAL A 47 -18.69 5.21 -7.59
CA VAL A 47 -18.36 6.63 -7.42
C VAL A 47 -19.45 7.28 -6.57
N LYS A 48 -19.07 7.78 -5.39
CA LYS A 48 -19.90 8.57 -4.50
C LYS A 48 -19.19 9.90 -4.18
N GLN A 49 -19.87 10.83 -3.53
CA GLN A 49 -19.30 12.14 -3.20
C GLN A 49 -17.93 12.05 -2.49
N ASN A 50 -17.80 11.14 -1.52
CA ASN A 50 -16.61 11.00 -0.67
C ASN A 50 -15.97 9.62 -0.79
N PHE A 51 -16.26 8.89 -1.85
CA PHE A 51 -15.78 7.53 -2.04
C PHE A 51 -15.65 7.18 -3.52
N LEU A 52 -14.54 6.55 -3.87
CA LEU A 52 -14.28 6.02 -5.19
C LEU A 52 -13.65 4.64 -5.05
N VAL A 53 -14.18 3.65 -5.76
CA VAL A 53 -13.50 2.37 -6.00
C VAL A 53 -13.62 1.98 -7.46
N LYS A 54 -12.51 1.51 -8.04
CA LYS A 54 -12.42 0.99 -9.42
C LYS A 54 -11.15 0.16 -9.59
N GLY A 55 -11.07 -0.58 -10.69
CA GLY A 55 -9.84 -1.19 -11.15
C GLY A 55 -8.91 -0.18 -11.83
N ILE A 56 -7.60 -0.39 -11.69
CA ILE A 56 -6.55 0.31 -12.43
C ILE A 56 -5.47 -0.66 -12.91
N ASP A 57 -4.82 -0.31 -14.03
CA ASP A 57 -3.80 -1.16 -14.66
C ASP A 57 -2.49 -1.19 -13.86
N ALA A 58 -1.99 -2.40 -13.62
CA ALA A 58 -0.67 -2.65 -13.04
C ALA A 58 0.33 -3.25 -14.05
N CYS A 59 -0.14 -3.66 -15.25
CA CYS A 59 0.72 -4.17 -16.31
C CYS A 59 1.52 -3.07 -17.02
N LEU A 60 0.98 -1.86 -17.08
CA LEU A 60 1.59 -0.65 -17.65
C LEU A 60 2.10 -0.83 -19.10
N GLY A 61 1.36 -1.63 -19.89
CA GLY A 61 1.67 -1.85 -21.30
C GLY A 61 2.91 -2.72 -21.58
N VAL A 62 3.46 -3.41 -20.57
CA VAL A 62 4.61 -4.31 -20.73
C VAL A 62 4.13 -5.77 -20.70
N GLU A 63 4.66 -6.59 -21.61
CA GLU A 63 4.32 -8.00 -21.66
C GLU A 63 4.80 -8.74 -20.39
N GLY A 64 4.00 -9.72 -19.95
CA GLY A 64 4.28 -10.50 -18.75
C GLY A 64 3.22 -10.33 -17.67
N VAL A 65 3.57 -10.72 -16.45
CA VAL A 65 2.73 -10.60 -15.26
C VAL A 65 3.35 -9.57 -14.33
N PRO A 66 2.60 -8.61 -13.80
CA PRO A 66 3.11 -7.60 -12.87
C PRO A 66 3.84 -8.23 -11.68
N GLN A 67 4.91 -7.57 -11.23
CA GLN A 67 5.82 -8.05 -10.19
C GLN A 67 6.14 -6.93 -9.20
N SER A 68 6.42 -7.30 -7.94
CA SER A 68 6.55 -6.38 -6.81
C SER A 68 7.62 -5.29 -7.02
N ALA A 69 8.85 -5.64 -7.45
CA ALA A 69 9.91 -4.63 -7.57
C ALA A 69 9.57 -3.52 -8.57
N THR A 70 9.03 -3.88 -9.74
CA THR A 70 8.64 -2.90 -10.76
C THR A 70 7.31 -2.21 -10.43
N GLY A 71 6.31 -2.96 -9.97
CA GLY A 71 5.00 -2.42 -9.60
C GLY A 71 5.11 -1.38 -8.48
N GLN A 72 5.77 -1.72 -7.38
CA GLN A 72 6.02 -0.80 -6.27
C GLN A 72 6.88 0.40 -6.69
N SER A 73 7.92 0.18 -7.52
CA SER A 73 8.71 1.28 -8.05
C SER A 73 7.85 2.24 -8.88
N SER A 74 6.94 1.71 -9.71
CA SER A 74 6.02 2.56 -10.49
C SER A 74 5.06 3.33 -9.59
N LEU A 75 4.48 2.65 -8.60
CA LEU A 75 3.54 3.22 -7.64
C LEU A 75 4.16 4.36 -6.83
N PHE A 76 5.38 4.16 -6.31
CA PHE A 76 6.00 5.11 -5.38
C PHE A 76 6.91 6.15 -6.04
N THR A 77 7.17 6.05 -7.35
CA THR A 77 7.93 7.07 -8.09
C THR A 77 7.09 7.82 -9.11
N GLY A 78 5.91 7.26 -9.50
CA GLY A 78 5.11 7.78 -10.60
C GLY A 78 5.81 7.65 -11.95
N TYR A 79 6.62 6.63 -12.12
CA TYR A 79 7.36 6.33 -13.33
C TYR A 79 7.02 4.91 -13.79
N ASN A 80 6.78 4.68 -15.07
CA ASN A 80 6.56 3.33 -15.58
C ASN A 80 7.87 2.52 -15.51
N ALA A 81 8.13 1.90 -14.36
CA ALA A 81 9.36 1.17 -14.08
C ALA A 81 9.51 -0.10 -14.92
N GLN A 82 8.39 -0.76 -15.27
CA GLN A 82 8.38 -1.91 -16.17
C GLN A 82 8.84 -1.52 -17.57
N ALA A 83 8.32 -0.42 -18.11
CA ALA A 83 8.75 0.08 -19.41
C ALA A 83 10.20 0.57 -19.39
N PHE A 84 10.66 1.16 -18.28
CA PHE A 84 12.04 1.57 -18.09
C PHE A 84 13.02 0.38 -18.13
N LEU A 85 12.67 -0.76 -17.53
CA LEU A 85 13.48 -1.98 -17.57
C LEU A 85 13.25 -2.82 -18.84
N GLY A 86 12.10 -2.66 -19.51
CA GLY A 86 11.66 -3.53 -20.61
C GLY A 86 11.05 -4.87 -20.15
N HIS A 87 10.88 -5.07 -18.84
CA HIS A 87 10.30 -6.29 -18.26
C HIS A 87 9.79 -6.06 -16.83
N HIS A 88 9.00 -7.01 -16.32
CA HIS A 88 8.59 -7.05 -14.92
C HIS A 88 9.69 -7.70 -14.06
N LEU A 89 10.09 -7.04 -12.97
CA LEU A 89 11.10 -7.52 -12.03
C LEU A 89 10.46 -7.89 -10.70
N MET A 90 10.73 -9.11 -10.22
CA MET A 90 10.20 -9.64 -8.96
C MET A 90 11.04 -9.23 -7.73
N ALA A 91 10.45 -9.34 -6.56
CA ALA A 91 11.05 -9.26 -5.23
C ALA A 91 11.71 -7.90 -4.93
N TYR A 92 13.00 -7.73 -5.23
CA TYR A 92 13.79 -6.56 -4.83
C TYR A 92 14.21 -5.71 -6.02
N PRO A 93 14.29 -4.38 -5.84
CA PRO A 93 14.73 -3.48 -6.90
C PRO A 93 16.22 -3.69 -7.23
N ASN A 94 16.54 -3.74 -8.53
CA ASN A 94 17.91 -3.74 -9.03
C ASN A 94 18.51 -2.32 -9.01
N ASP A 95 19.79 -2.18 -9.38
CA ASP A 95 20.51 -0.89 -9.35
C ASP A 95 19.83 0.19 -10.19
N GLN A 96 19.18 -0.17 -11.32
CA GLN A 96 18.46 0.78 -12.16
C GLN A 96 17.23 1.33 -11.43
N LEU A 97 16.44 0.47 -10.78
CA LEU A 97 15.29 0.89 -9.98
C LEU A 97 15.72 1.64 -8.72
N ILE A 98 16.80 1.23 -8.06
CA ILE A 98 17.39 1.97 -6.93
C ILE A 98 17.79 3.37 -7.36
N SER A 99 18.41 3.51 -8.53
CA SER A 99 18.77 4.83 -9.09
C SER A 99 17.51 5.70 -9.33
N LEU A 100 16.45 5.11 -9.88
CA LEU A 100 15.17 5.79 -10.08
C LEU A 100 14.55 6.26 -8.74
N ILE A 101 14.48 5.38 -7.74
CA ILE A 101 13.95 5.66 -6.40
C ILE A 101 14.76 6.78 -5.72
N ASN A 102 16.09 6.75 -5.85
CA ASN A 102 16.97 7.79 -5.29
C ASN A 102 16.77 9.14 -5.95
N LYS A 103 16.43 9.18 -7.23
CA LYS A 103 16.11 10.43 -7.94
C LYS A 103 14.74 10.97 -7.51
N ARG A 104 13.73 10.13 -7.46
CA ARG A 104 12.35 10.49 -7.08
C ARG A 104 11.66 9.33 -6.41
N SER A 105 11.18 9.55 -5.20
CA SER A 105 10.31 8.63 -4.47
C SER A 105 9.30 9.39 -3.64
N ILE A 106 8.25 8.70 -3.22
CA ILE A 106 7.10 9.30 -2.52
C ILE A 106 7.54 10.13 -1.29
N PHE A 107 8.46 9.61 -0.46
CA PHE A 107 8.93 10.33 0.72
C PHE A 107 9.90 11.45 0.38
N LYS A 108 10.81 11.22 -0.59
CA LYS A 108 11.75 12.25 -1.01
C LYS A 108 11.01 13.45 -1.60
N TYR A 109 10.06 13.20 -2.50
CA TYR A 109 9.26 14.27 -3.09
C TYR A 109 8.39 14.98 -2.04
N ALA A 110 7.83 14.24 -1.08
CA ALA A 110 7.10 14.83 0.04
C ALA A 110 7.98 15.81 0.83
N ASN A 111 9.20 15.39 1.22
CA ASN A 111 10.15 16.22 1.96
C ASN A 111 10.57 17.48 1.17
N GLU A 112 10.84 17.35 -0.12
CA GLU A 112 11.18 18.47 -1.01
C GLU A 112 10.04 19.49 -1.15
N ASN A 113 8.79 19.08 -0.88
CA ASN A 113 7.59 19.92 -0.91
C ASN A 113 7.03 20.25 0.48
N TYR A 114 7.83 20.09 1.55
CA TYR A 114 7.45 20.40 2.93
C TYR A 114 6.20 19.64 3.42
N ILE A 115 5.96 18.44 2.89
CA ILE A 115 4.93 17.51 3.32
C ILE A 115 5.55 16.55 4.32
N LYS A 116 5.15 16.63 5.59
CA LYS A 116 5.65 15.73 6.63
C LYS A 116 5.20 14.31 6.35
N SER A 117 6.14 13.41 6.08
CA SER A 117 5.83 12.03 5.69
C SER A 117 6.45 11.00 6.62
N ILE A 118 5.78 9.86 6.77
CA ILE A 118 6.24 8.72 7.55
C ILE A 118 5.91 7.40 6.83
N PHE A 119 6.84 6.44 6.90
CA PHE A 119 6.55 5.04 6.66
C PHE A 119 6.11 4.41 7.97
N ALA A 120 4.84 4.01 8.06
CA ALA A 120 4.22 3.60 9.32
C ALA A 120 4.72 2.26 9.87
N ASN A 121 5.37 1.44 9.03
CA ASN A 121 5.81 0.11 9.42
C ASN A 121 6.97 0.16 10.41
N SER A 122 6.88 -0.70 11.44
CA SER A 122 7.98 -0.91 12.40
C SER A 122 8.97 -1.93 11.89
N TYR A 123 10.24 -1.75 12.27
CA TYR A 123 11.35 -2.65 11.98
C TYR A 123 11.86 -3.31 13.24
N THR A 124 12.28 -4.58 13.15
CA THR A 124 12.80 -5.36 14.28
C THR A 124 14.21 -4.93 14.67
N ASP A 125 14.60 -5.24 15.92
CA ASP A 125 15.99 -5.05 16.36
C ASP A 125 17.00 -5.81 15.47
N GLY A 126 16.58 -6.95 14.91
CA GLY A 126 17.38 -7.72 13.95
C GLY A 126 17.69 -6.92 12.68
N PHE A 127 16.72 -6.17 12.16
CA PHE A 127 16.94 -5.27 11.04
C PHE A 127 18.02 -4.22 11.37
N PHE A 128 17.90 -3.53 12.51
CA PHE A 128 18.86 -2.50 12.90
C PHE A 128 20.26 -3.04 13.16
N LYS A 129 20.39 -4.25 13.71
CA LYS A 129 21.69 -4.92 13.92
C LYS A 129 22.40 -5.29 12.62
N SER A 130 21.63 -5.65 11.60
CA SER A 130 22.14 -6.02 10.27
C SER A 130 22.08 -4.88 9.25
N PHE A 131 21.74 -3.67 9.70
CA PHE A 131 21.49 -2.55 8.82
C PHE A 131 22.71 -2.18 7.99
N ASN A 132 22.55 -2.23 6.67
CA ASN A 132 23.53 -1.81 5.69
C ASN A 132 22.82 -1.13 4.52
N THR A 133 23.08 0.16 4.31
CA THR A 133 22.45 0.95 3.26
C THR A 133 22.63 0.37 1.85
N ASN A 134 23.64 -0.45 1.65
CA ASN A 134 23.96 -1.09 0.36
C ASN A 134 23.41 -2.52 0.24
N SER A 135 22.63 -3.00 1.24
CA SER A 135 22.05 -4.34 1.16
C SER A 135 21.15 -4.49 -0.09
N PRO A 136 21.37 -5.49 -0.95
CA PRO A 136 20.53 -5.67 -2.14
C PRO A 136 19.10 -6.10 -1.81
N ASN A 137 18.86 -6.61 -0.60
CA ASN A 137 17.59 -7.25 -0.21
C ASN A 137 16.65 -6.30 0.54
N TYR A 138 16.67 -5.02 0.22
CA TYR A 138 15.67 -4.09 0.75
C TYR A 138 14.52 -3.90 -0.24
N SER A 139 13.28 -3.92 0.30
CA SER A 139 12.07 -3.64 -0.47
C SER A 139 12.11 -2.24 -1.07
N VAL A 140 11.25 -1.99 -2.05
CA VAL A 140 11.10 -0.68 -2.65
C VAL A 140 10.72 0.38 -1.61
N THR A 141 9.82 0.05 -0.68
CA THR A 141 9.41 0.95 0.40
C THR A 141 10.57 1.31 1.32
N THR A 142 11.39 0.31 1.73
CA THR A 142 12.63 0.56 2.49
C THR A 142 13.58 1.48 1.74
N ARG A 143 13.76 1.27 0.41
CA ARG A 143 14.56 2.15 -0.44
C ARG A 143 14.01 3.57 -0.53
N CYS A 144 12.69 3.73 -0.55
CA CYS A 144 12.05 5.06 -0.53
C CYS A 144 12.33 5.81 0.80
N VAL A 145 12.32 5.10 1.93
CA VAL A 145 12.69 5.68 3.24
C VAL A 145 14.15 6.13 3.24
N LEU A 146 15.07 5.28 2.74
CA LEU A 146 16.50 5.60 2.64
C LEU A 146 16.77 6.80 1.71
N ALA A 147 16.13 6.83 0.53
CA ALA A 147 16.29 7.91 -0.44
C ALA A 147 15.83 9.28 0.11
N ALA A 148 14.86 9.27 0.99
CA ALA A 148 14.36 10.46 1.67
C ALA A 148 15.14 10.83 2.95
N LYS A 149 16.03 9.95 3.42
CA LYS A 149 16.71 10.06 4.72
C LYS A 149 15.73 10.15 5.90
N ASN A 150 14.54 9.54 5.77
CA ASN A 150 13.58 9.43 6.85
C ASN A 150 14.04 8.38 7.87
N SER A 151 13.60 8.53 9.12
CA SER A 151 13.84 7.53 10.17
C SER A 151 12.96 6.30 9.96
N PHE A 152 13.46 5.14 10.38
CA PHE A 152 12.67 3.92 10.51
C PHE A 152 12.03 3.85 11.89
N ASN A 153 10.78 3.39 11.96
CA ASN A 153 10.13 3.13 13.24
C ASN A 153 10.69 1.86 13.89
N THR A 154 10.81 1.89 15.19
CA THR A 154 11.36 0.83 16.03
C THR A 154 10.26 -0.02 16.67
N MET A 155 10.65 -1.09 17.37
CA MET A 155 9.72 -1.86 18.22
C MET A 155 9.15 -1.02 19.37
N ASN A 156 9.88 -0.03 19.88
CA ASN A 156 9.34 0.89 20.89
C ASN A 156 8.24 1.79 20.31
N ASP A 157 8.42 2.28 19.08
CA ASP A 157 7.36 3.05 18.42
C ASP A 157 6.10 2.21 18.21
N LEU A 158 6.26 0.90 17.89
CA LEU A 158 5.15 -0.04 17.78
C LEU A 158 4.41 -0.22 19.11
N ILE A 159 5.13 -0.45 20.22
CA ILE A 159 4.56 -0.62 21.57
C ILE A 159 3.77 0.63 21.99
N GLU A 160 4.28 1.82 21.65
CA GLU A 160 3.66 3.10 21.99
C GLU A 160 2.57 3.56 21.00
N GLY A 161 2.21 2.73 20.03
CA GLY A 161 1.17 3.03 19.03
C GLY A 161 1.57 4.11 18.01
N ARG A 162 2.87 4.38 17.86
CA ARG A 162 3.43 5.30 16.86
C ARG A 162 3.91 4.61 15.58
N ALA A 163 3.64 3.31 15.46
CA ALA A 163 3.90 2.50 14.27
C ALA A 163 2.87 1.39 14.16
N VAL A 164 2.83 0.72 13.02
CA VAL A 164 2.03 -0.49 12.77
C VAL A 164 2.94 -1.55 12.19
N HIS A 165 2.75 -2.82 12.58
CA HIS A 165 3.50 -3.90 11.96
C HIS A 165 2.81 -4.37 10.66
N TRP A 166 3.59 -4.93 9.72
CA TRP A 166 3.08 -5.35 8.41
C TRP A 166 1.99 -6.44 8.47
N ASP A 167 1.90 -7.18 9.58
CA ASP A 167 0.87 -8.20 9.82
C ASP A 167 -0.35 -7.67 10.60
N ILE A 168 -0.45 -6.35 10.81
CA ILE A 168 -1.52 -5.64 11.50
C ILE A 168 -1.53 -5.89 13.01
N THR A 169 -1.55 -7.16 13.45
CA THR A 169 -1.86 -7.57 14.82
C THR A 169 -0.63 -7.86 15.70
N ASN A 170 0.58 -7.78 15.16
CA ASN A 170 1.85 -8.15 15.80
C ASN A 170 1.99 -9.65 16.06
N LEU A 171 1.18 -10.49 15.42
CA LEU A 171 1.20 -11.95 15.63
C LEU A 171 2.55 -12.56 15.24
N THR A 172 3.13 -12.12 14.14
CA THR A 172 4.44 -12.63 13.66
C THR A 172 5.61 -12.23 14.54
N LEU A 173 5.41 -11.26 15.43
CA LEU A 173 6.43 -10.82 16.39
C LEU A 173 6.44 -11.62 17.69
N GLN A 174 5.46 -12.46 17.97
CA GLN A 174 5.34 -13.12 19.27
C GLN A 174 6.56 -14.00 19.56
N ASP A 175 6.93 -14.86 18.61
CA ASP A 175 8.07 -15.78 18.79
C ASP A 175 9.41 -15.03 18.84
N VAL A 176 9.62 -14.05 17.95
CA VAL A 176 10.90 -13.32 17.84
C VAL A 176 11.13 -12.32 18.97
N SER A 177 10.06 -11.87 19.62
CA SER A 177 10.12 -10.93 20.75
C SER A 177 10.01 -11.60 22.13
N ASN A 178 9.87 -12.94 22.20
CA ASN A 178 9.53 -13.67 23.40
C ASN A 178 8.27 -13.08 24.10
N ASN A 179 7.21 -12.80 23.32
CA ASN A 179 5.95 -12.20 23.74
C ASN A 179 6.07 -10.82 24.44
N LYS A 180 7.15 -10.07 24.18
CA LYS A 180 7.31 -8.71 24.72
C LYS A 180 6.52 -7.66 23.97
N ILE A 181 6.18 -7.93 22.71
CA ILE A 181 5.34 -7.05 21.88
C ILE A 181 3.88 -7.46 22.08
N PRO A 182 3.00 -6.57 22.54
CA PRO A 182 1.60 -6.94 22.75
C PRO A 182 0.88 -7.26 21.44
N LEU A 183 0.03 -8.29 21.49
CA LEU A 183 -1.00 -8.48 20.46
C LEU A 183 -2.01 -7.33 20.55
N ILE A 184 -2.41 -6.82 19.41
CA ILE A 184 -3.46 -5.80 19.32
C ILE A 184 -4.57 -6.25 18.38
N THR A 185 -5.78 -5.73 18.56
CA THR A 185 -6.85 -5.97 17.60
C THR A 185 -6.58 -5.22 16.30
N PRO A 186 -7.12 -5.70 15.17
CA PRO A 186 -7.01 -4.97 13.90
C PRO A 186 -7.56 -3.53 14.01
N PHE A 187 -8.67 -3.34 14.72
CA PHE A 187 -9.25 -2.02 14.96
C PHE A 187 -8.26 -1.06 15.66
N ILE A 188 -7.60 -1.49 16.72
CA ILE A 188 -6.58 -0.69 17.42
C ILE A 188 -5.38 -0.37 16.51
N ALA A 189 -4.94 -1.34 15.69
CA ALA A 189 -3.89 -1.09 14.70
C ALA A 189 -4.31 0.00 13.69
N GLY A 190 -5.57 -0.01 13.25
CA GLY A 190 -6.14 1.02 12.39
C GLY A 190 -6.20 2.39 13.06
N GLU A 191 -6.59 2.45 14.34
CA GLU A 191 -6.56 3.70 15.11
C GLU A 191 -5.13 4.23 15.29
N ASN A 192 -4.15 3.35 15.56
CA ASN A 192 -2.74 3.74 15.64
C ASN A 192 -2.27 4.35 14.32
N LEU A 193 -2.61 3.73 13.17
CA LEU A 193 -2.29 4.29 11.86
C LEU A 193 -2.93 5.66 11.66
N LYS A 194 -4.20 5.83 11.98
CA LYS A 194 -4.91 7.11 11.93
C LYS A 194 -4.26 8.17 12.82
N ASN A 195 -3.82 7.79 14.02
CA ASN A 195 -3.20 8.70 14.97
C ASN A 195 -1.89 9.32 14.46
N LEU A 196 -1.15 8.65 13.54
CA LEU A 196 0.04 9.22 12.92
C LEU A 196 -0.25 10.50 12.14
N THR A 197 -1.50 10.71 11.73
CA THR A 197 -1.93 11.95 11.07
C THR A 197 -1.87 13.18 11.98
N LYS A 198 -1.72 13.03 13.29
CA LYS A 198 -1.54 14.18 14.20
C LYS A 198 -0.26 14.95 13.89
N ASP A 199 0.80 14.23 13.54
CA ASP A 199 2.14 14.79 13.33
C ASP A 199 2.60 14.78 11.86
N HIS A 200 1.92 13.97 11.00
CA HIS A 200 2.29 13.77 9.61
C HIS A 200 1.15 14.10 8.65
N ASP A 201 1.51 14.48 7.43
CA ASP A 201 0.58 14.80 6.35
C ASP A 201 0.39 13.60 5.39
N LEU A 202 1.46 12.82 5.17
CA LEU A 202 1.48 11.63 4.33
C LEU A 202 1.98 10.43 5.14
N ILE A 203 1.11 9.47 5.35
CA ILE A 203 1.40 8.21 6.04
C ILE A 203 1.31 7.09 5.01
N LEU A 204 2.40 6.33 4.82
CA LEU A 204 2.40 5.11 4.00
C LEU A 204 2.50 3.90 4.94
N TYR A 205 1.56 2.97 4.81
CA TYR A 205 1.56 1.66 5.46
C TYR A 205 1.58 0.56 4.41
N GLU A 206 2.41 -0.46 4.61
CA GLU A 206 2.57 -1.62 3.73
C GLU A 206 2.17 -2.91 4.46
N CYS A 207 1.35 -3.73 3.80
CA CYS A 207 1.03 -5.08 4.23
C CYS A 207 1.26 -6.06 3.07
N PHE A 208 2.21 -6.99 3.25
CA PHE A 208 2.51 -8.01 2.23
C PHE A 208 1.93 -9.39 2.56
N LEU A 209 1.08 -9.50 3.57
CA LEU A 209 0.35 -10.74 3.89
C LEU A 209 -0.48 -11.28 2.72
N PRO A 210 -1.20 -10.45 1.93
CA PRO A 210 -2.04 -10.97 0.86
C PRO A 210 -1.23 -11.78 -0.16
N ASP A 211 -0.07 -11.26 -0.56
CA ASP A 211 0.81 -11.96 -1.51
C ASP A 211 1.34 -13.29 -0.96
N LEU A 212 1.82 -13.28 0.29
CA LEU A 212 2.29 -14.49 0.97
C LEU A 212 1.21 -15.57 1.09
N ILE A 213 -0.04 -15.17 1.35
CA ILE A 213 -1.17 -16.09 1.48
C ILE A 213 -1.64 -16.57 0.11
N GLY A 214 -1.72 -15.68 -0.88
CA GLY A 214 -2.10 -15.97 -2.25
C GLY A 214 -1.20 -17.03 -2.88
N HIS A 215 0.10 -16.92 -2.71
CA HIS A 215 1.06 -17.93 -3.18
C HIS A 215 0.84 -19.33 -2.58
N ARG A 216 0.27 -19.41 -1.37
CA ARG A 216 -0.05 -20.68 -0.69
C ARG A 216 -1.41 -21.25 -1.07
N LYS A 217 -2.25 -20.50 -1.80
CA LYS A 217 -3.62 -20.89 -2.19
C LYS A 217 -4.51 -21.26 -0.99
N ASP A 218 -4.27 -20.68 0.16
CA ASP A 218 -4.99 -21.01 1.38
C ASP A 218 -6.26 -20.15 1.51
N MET A 219 -7.40 -20.70 1.09
CA MET A 219 -8.70 -20.02 1.12
C MET A 219 -9.05 -19.55 2.53
N ASN A 220 -8.84 -20.38 3.55
CA ASN A 220 -9.24 -20.03 4.91
C ASN A 220 -8.38 -18.86 5.44
N LYS A 221 -7.05 -18.90 5.21
CA LYS A 221 -6.19 -17.80 5.61
C LYS A 221 -6.47 -16.53 4.80
N SER A 222 -6.84 -16.66 3.53
CA SER A 222 -7.24 -15.52 2.71
C SER A 222 -8.51 -14.85 3.27
N ILE A 223 -9.53 -15.62 3.61
CA ILE A 223 -10.75 -15.09 4.24
C ILE A 223 -10.43 -14.44 5.58
N MET A 224 -9.67 -15.11 6.46
CA MET A 224 -9.28 -14.57 7.76
C MET A 224 -8.50 -13.25 7.61
N PHE A 225 -7.60 -13.16 6.63
CA PHE A 225 -6.87 -11.92 6.34
C PHE A 225 -7.81 -10.80 5.90
N LEU A 226 -8.73 -11.07 4.98
CA LEU A 226 -9.66 -10.07 4.47
C LEU A 226 -10.58 -9.53 5.56
N GLU A 227 -11.08 -10.41 6.44
CA GLU A 227 -11.90 -10.03 7.60
C GLU A 227 -11.10 -9.21 8.61
N MET A 228 -9.86 -9.61 8.89
CA MET A 228 -8.91 -8.84 9.72
C MET A 228 -8.62 -7.46 9.10
N PHE A 229 -8.40 -7.38 7.80
CA PHE A 229 -8.17 -6.14 7.10
C PHE A 229 -9.41 -5.22 7.12
N ASP A 230 -10.60 -5.77 7.03
CA ASP A 230 -11.85 -5.00 7.13
C ASP A 230 -12.02 -4.34 8.51
N GLU A 231 -11.69 -5.07 9.59
CA GLU A 231 -11.68 -4.51 10.94
C GLU A 231 -10.58 -3.44 11.12
N PHE A 232 -9.40 -3.67 10.54
CA PHE A 232 -8.33 -2.68 10.50
C PHE A 232 -8.77 -1.39 9.77
N LEU A 233 -9.40 -1.54 8.61
CA LEU A 233 -9.95 -0.41 7.86
C LEU A 233 -11.00 0.34 8.66
N ASN A 234 -11.85 -0.37 9.40
CA ASN A 234 -12.82 0.27 10.31
C ASN A 234 -12.09 1.18 11.31
N GLY A 235 -11.04 0.70 11.97
CA GLY A 235 -10.24 1.52 12.89
C GLY A 235 -9.63 2.77 12.24
N VAL A 236 -9.19 2.64 10.97
CA VAL A 236 -8.64 3.78 10.20
C VAL A 236 -9.70 4.84 9.91
N ILE A 237 -10.92 4.42 9.51
CA ILE A 237 -11.95 5.36 9.04
C ILE A 237 -12.95 5.78 10.12
N HIS A 238 -13.00 5.07 11.26
CA HIS A 238 -13.90 5.39 12.38
C HIS A 238 -13.58 6.78 12.93
N ASP A 239 -14.57 7.66 12.99
CA ASP A 239 -14.46 9.04 13.48
C ASP A 239 -13.28 9.84 12.90
N LYS A 240 -12.84 9.51 11.67
CA LYS A 240 -11.75 10.26 11.05
C LYS A 240 -12.17 11.69 10.71
N PRO A 241 -11.32 12.69 10.97
CA PRO A 241 -11.53 14.06 10.51
C PRO A 241 -11.70 14.13 8.98
N GLU A 242 -12.50 15.08 8.51
CA GLU A 242 -12.81 15.23 7.08
C GLU A 242 -11.60 15.53 6.19
N ASN A 243 -10.57 16.17 6.73
CA ASN A 243 -9.33 16.47 6.01
C ASN A 243 -8.34 15.29 5.96
N ILE A 244 -8.68 14.15 6.57
CA ILE A 244 -7.93 12.91 6.44
C ILE A 244 -8.57 12.10 5.31
N HIS A 245 -7.76 11.72 4.34
CA HIS A 245 -8.13 10.89 3.21
C HIS A 245 -7.43 9.53 3.33
N VAL A 246 -8.06 8.47 2.82
CA VAL A 246 -7.48 7.13 2.79
C VAL A 246 -7.42 6.68 1.34
N LEU A 247 -6.24 6.22 0.91
CA LEU A 247 -6.02 5.55 -0.36
C LEU A 247 -5.59 4.12 -0.10
N ILE A 248 -6.24 3.16 -0.76
CA ILE A 248 -5.88 1.74 -0.71
C ILE A 248 -5.65 1.27 -2.14
N THR A 249 -4.50 0.63 -2.38
CA THR A 249 -4.18 0.05 -3.69
C THR A 249 -3.14 -1.07 -3.56
N SER A 250 -2.80 -1.67 -4.70
CA SER A 250 -1.81 -2.75 -4.81
C SER A 250 -0.89 -2.51 -6.01
N ASP A 251 0.14 -3.31 -6.14
CA ASP A 251 1.13 -3.32 -7.23
C ASP A 251 0.88 -4.42 -8.27
N HIS A 252 0.18 -5.48 -7.88
CA HIS A 252 -0.26 -6.60 -8.73
C HIS A 252 -1.36 -7.41 -8.04
N GLY A 253 -2.00 -8.31 -8.76
CA GLY A 253 -2.94 -9.27 -8.19
C GLY A 253 -2.28 -10.59 -7.81
N ASN A 254 -2.85 -11.30 -6.83
CA ASN A 254 -2.51 -12.65 -6.41
C ASN A 254 -3.66 -13.27 -5.59
N ILE A 255 -4.00 -12.69 -4.41
CA ILE A 255 -4.94 -13.28 -3.45
C ILE A 255 -6.37 -13.42 -4.00
N GLU A 256 -6.75 -12.59 -4.97
CA GLU A 256 -8.10 -12.58 -5.56
C GLU A 256 -8.39 -13.76 -6.49
N ASP A 257 -7.38 -14.59 -6.79
CA ASP A 257 -7.56 -15.81 -7.58
C ASP A 257 -6.66 -16.95 -7.11
N LEU A 258 -7.17 -17.76 -6.21
CA LEU A 258 -6.45 -18.90 -5.63
C LEU A 258 -6.43 -20.15 -6.54
N SER A 259 -6.94 -20.06 -7.77
CA SER A 259 -6.97 -21.20 -8.69
C SER A 259 -5.57 -21.66 -9.11
N PHE A 260 -4.60 -20.75 -9.26
CA PHE A 260 -3.25 -21.07 -9.75
C PHE A 260 -2.09 -20.69 -8.80
N GLY A 261 -2.26 -19.77 -7.82
CA GLY A 261 -1.24 -19.45 -6.79
C GLY A 261 -0.02 -18.70 -7.31
N GLY A 262 -0.26 -17.68 -8.10
CA GLY A 262 0.75 -16.78 -8.64
C GLY A 262 0.14 -15.43 -8.96
N HIS A 263 0.96 -14.47 -9.38
CA HIS A 263 0.48 -13.14 -9.71
C HIS A 263 -0.48 -13.17 -10.90
N SER A 264 -1.48 -12.32 -10.89
CA SER A 264 -2.47 -12.19 -11.95
C SER A 264 -2.25 -10.93 -12.79
N LYS A 265 -2.88 -10.89 -13.96
CA LYS A 265 -3.00 -9.67 -14.79
C LYS A 265 -4.26 -8.88 -14.50
N ASN A 266 -5.00 -9.23 -13.45
CA ASN A 266 -6.17 -8.49 -13.06
C ASN A 266 -5.78 -7.05 -12.72
N GLU A 267 -6.71 -6.12 -12.97
CA GLU A 267 -6.57 -4.76 -12.43
C GLU A 267 -6.48 -4.80 -10.91
N VAL A 268 -5.74 -3.87 -10.34
CA VAL A 268 -5.63 -3.71 -8.89
C VAL A 268 -6.67 -2.71 -8.39
N PRO A 269 -7.14 -2.82 -7.14
CA PRO A 269 -8.11 -1.88 -6.60
C PRO A 269 -7.47 -0.49 -6.43
N PHE A 270 -8.18 0.53 -6.85
CA PHE A 270 -7.98 1.91 -6.45
C PHE A 270 -9.16 2.34 -5.61
N ILE A 271 -8.97 2.44 -4.30
CA ILE A 271 -10.02 2.82 -3.35
C ILE A 271 -9.61 4.15 -2.70
N PHE A 272 -10.44 5.18 -2.83
CA PHE A 272 -10.21 6.47 -2.20
C PHE A 272 -11.41 6.84 -1.31
N ILE A 273 -11.13 7.15 -0.05
CA ILE A 273 -12.13 7.53 0.96
C ILE A 273 -11.85 8.95 1.44
N GLY A 274 -12.66 9.91 1.03
CA GLY A 274 -12.55 11.31 1.41
C GLY A 274 -13.14 12.25 0.38
N LYS A 275 -13.36 13.53 0.76
CA LYS A 275 -14.07 14.51 -0.08
C LYS A 275 -13.42 14.80 -1.43
N GLU A 276 -12.13 14.51 -1.57
CA GLU A 276 -11.39 14.76 -2.81
C GLU A 276 -11.48 13.59 -3.80
N ALA A 277 -12.36 12.60 -3.58
CA ALA A 277 -12.48 11.40 -4.41
C ALA A 277 -12.67 11.71 -5.90
N HIS A 278 -13.42 12.76 -6.24
CA HIS A 278 -13.68 13.16 -7.62
C HIS A 278 -12.43 13.57 -8.41
N HIS A 279 -11.36 14.02 -7.73
CA HIS A 279 -10.10 14.38 -8.38
C HIS A 279 -9.34 13.17 -8.92
N PHE A 280 -9.66 11.96 -8.43
CA PHE A 280 -8.99 10.71 -8.80
C PHE A 280 -9.71 9.88 -9.86
N LEU A 281 -10.84 10.37 -10.38
CA LEU A 281 -11.62 9.67 -11.42
C LEU A 281 -10.81 9.33 -12.68
N LYS A 282 -9.81 10.14 -13.00
CA LYS A 282 -8.99 9.97 -14.22
C LYS A 282 -7.79 9.03 -14.02
N VAL A 283 -7.46 8.62 -12.81
CA VAL A 283 -6.38 7.64 -12.57
C VAL A 283 -6.76 6.32 -13.23
N ARG A 284 -5.89 5.76 -14.08
CA ARG A 284 -6.11 4.53 -14.85
C ARG A 284 -5.05 3.47 -14.60
N ALA A 285 -3.91 3.85 -14.04
CA ALA A 285 -2.77 2.99 -13.85
C ALA A 285 -2.02 3.34 -12.55
N ILE A 286 -1.25 2.39 -12.02
CA ILE A 286 -0.56 2.56 -10.73
C ILE A 286 0.50 3.66 -10.75
N ASP A 287 1.17 3.91 -11.88
CA ASP A 287 2.17 4.96 -12.05
C ASP A 287 1.57 6.38 -12.09
N GLU A 288 0.26 6.51 -12.27
CA GLU A 288 -0.44 7.80 -12.23
C GLU A 288 -0.77 8.25 -10.80
N ILE A 289 -0.77 7.32 -9.83
CA ILE A 289 -1.17 7.59 -8.43
C ILE A 289 -0.26 8.63 -7.78
N PHE A 290 1.05 8.50 -7.94
CA PHE A 290 2.02 9.46 -7.40
C PHE A 290 1.69 10.90 -7.83
N ASN A 291 1.51 11.12 -9.13
CA ASN A 291 1.21 12.44 -9.67
C ASN A 291 -0.16 12.94 -9.19
N ALA A 292 -1.15 12.06 -9.10
CA ALA A 292 -2.49 12.42 -8.62
C ALA A 292 -2.46 12.85 -7.14
N ILE A 293 -1.76 12.12 -6.27
CA ILE A 293 -1.61 12.48 -4.84
C ILE A 293 -1.01 13.89 -4.72
N PHE A 294 0.14 14.12 -5.32
CA PHE A 294 0.86 15.36 -5.11
C PHE A 294 0.21 16.56 -5.79
N SER A 295 -0.30 16.41 -7.03
CA SER A 295 -0.92 17.54 -7.75
C SER A 295 -2.35 17.83 -7.32
N LYS A 296 -3.12 16.81 -6.90
CA LYS A 296 -4.57 16.99 -6.64
C LYS A 296 -4.89 17.09 -5.17
N LEU A 297 -4.18 16.33 -4.31
CA LEU A 297 -4.46 16.34 -2.88
C LEU A 297 -3.59 17.37 -2.14
N PHE A 298 -2.29 17.41 -2.45
CA PHE A 298 -1.35 18.32 -1.79
C PHE A 298 -1.10 19.63 -2.54
N ASN A 299 -1.67 19.79 -3.74
CA ASN A 299 -1.56 21.02 -4.55
C ASN A 299 -0.10 21.44 -4.80
N THR A 300 0.80 20.49 -4.97
CA THR A 300 2.17 20.81 -5.38
C THR A 300 2.21 21.24 -6.85
N ALA A 301 3.24 21.97 -7.26
CA ALA A 301 3.43 22.34 -8.66
C ALA A 301 3.41 21.09 -9.55
N SER A 302 2.91 21.24 -10.79
CA SER A 302 2.86 20.13 -11.76
C SER A 302 4.22 19.44 -11.86
N ILE A 303 4.22 18.13 -11.62
CA ILE A 303 5.43 17.32 -11.68
C ILE A 303 5.86 17.26 -13.15
N THR A 304 6.93 17.97 -13.49
CA THR A 304 7.58 17.84 -14.80
C THR A 304 7.96 16.36 -15.01
N LYS A 305 7.63 15.81 -16.20
CA LYS A 305 8.16 14.50 -16.58
C LYS A 305 9.67 14.57 -16.39
N LEU A 306 10.24 13.65 -15.61
CA LEU A 306 11.68 13.51 -15.54
C LEU A 306 12.18 13.42 -16.99
N GLU A 307 13.08 14.32 -17.38
CA GLU A 307 13.78 14.20 -18.66
C GLU A 307 14.35 12.79 -18.75
N LYS A 308 14.30 12.20 -19.96
CA LYS A 308 14.72 10.82 -20.22
C LYS A 308 16.04 10.52 -19.49
N ILE A 309 15.97 9.51 -18.62
CA ILE A 309 17.12 8.96 -17.88
C ILE A 309 18.05 8.26 -18.86
#